data_78f5737b93dd15aaa1494d2a4ed6526f
#
_entry.id   78f5737b93dd15aaa1494d2a4ed6526f
#
_cell.length_a   1.000
_cell.length_b   1.000
_cell.length_c   1.000
_cell.angle_alpha   90.00
_cell.angle_beta   90.00
_cell.angle_gamma   90.00
#
_symmetry.space_group_name_H-M   'P 1'
#
loop_
_entity.id
_entity.type
_entity.pdbx_description
1 polymer ?
#
loop_
_entity_poly.entity_id
_entity_poly.type
_entity_poly.pdbx_seq_one_letter_code
_entity_poly.pdbx_strand_id
1 'polypeptide(L)'
;MRQQKIKMNKLSIAFFFVVPFMQAIGQPAFKNITSESGINHQFVVYEGMFGGGACVFDVNNDGFEDLYITGGMNDDALYLNNGNGTFKNIFKNSGLDITSHYVTQGVAGADINKDGWVDLFITTITIKDSVKTIPRAENLLFLNNGDSTFRNVTEEWGLKDMVSFSMGVSFGDINADGYPDAYIGNYFQDYDGQLSAINDATIVNANATSKGYLLRNVNGDHFSNDYSDYGLSHKGFGFGCTFTDFDNDYDLDMLVNHDFGYKATPNLFLENRYPDNEYVNRAKELAMDLKINAMGTAVGDYNFDGFLDYYVTNIRFNRFMVSQGAGKPYVDKSKELGMGYVSISWGTNFADFDHDTDLDLFVANGDLNPNDVPMADYYFENNNGTFTEKAPAVGLNDYGVGRGSVAFDMDNDGDLDLLVVNQKPVLNYPVPSETHLYRNDGANGNWLKVVLKGTDADTHGIGSRVEIVVGKIKMIREIDGGSSHLSQNSTIAHFGLGPATTVDSVIVTWTGGKKQIMTNQPVNKVITIIEVPGEKENKKAIVGVVLGAMLMAIVLVRYFATRRKRNQSA
;
A
#
# COMPACT_ATOMS: atom_id res chain seq x y z
N MET A 1 -48.53 1.04 -81.84
CA MET A 1 -47.98 1.55 -80.54
C MET A 1 -47.11 0.45 -79.95
N ARG A 2 -45.79 0.63 -79.94
CA ARG A 2 -44.81 -0.34 -79.41
C ARG A 2 -44.56 0.00 -77.97
N GLN A 3 -44.81 -0.94 -77.03
CA GLN A 3 -44.39 -0.85 -75.65
C GLN A 3 -42.93 -1.28 -75.54
N GLN A 4 -42.07 -0.37 -75.04
CA GLN A 4 -40.71 -0.68 -74.63
C GLN A 4 -40.74 -1.25 -73.24
N LYS A 5 -40.19 -2.46 -73.03
CA LYS A 5 -39.90 -3.07 -71.72
C LYS A 5 -38.56 -2.56 -71.24
N ILE A 6 -38.59 -1.84 -70.13
CA ILE A 6 -37.35 -1.44 -69.36
C ILE A 6 -36.92 -2.66 -68.54
N LYS A 7 -35.70 -3.17 -68.79
CA LYS A 7 -35.03 -4.16 -67.91
C LYS A 7 -34.41 -3.44 -66.74
N MET A 8 -34.90 -3.64 -65.52
CA MET A 8 -34.22 -3.26 -64.28
C MET A 8 -33.17 -4.31 -63.95
N ASN A 9 -31.88 -3.89 -63.90
CA ASN A 9 -30.79 -4.69 -63.35
C ASN A 9 -30.86 -4.64 -61.81
N LYS A 10 -31.03 -5.82 -61.20
CA LYS A 10 -30.91 -5.96 -59.74
C LYS A 10 -29.42 -5.82 -59.33
N LEU A 11 -29.06 -4.71 -58.72
CA LEU A 11 -27.76 -4.54 -58.04
C LEU A 11 -27.92 -5.17 -56.65
N SER A 12 -27.31 -6.34 -56.42
CA SER A 12 -27.24 -6.96 -55.11
C SER A 12 -26.12 -6.29 -54.33
N ILE A 13 -26.46 -5.40 -53.39
CA ILE A 13 -25.53 -4.87 -52.41
C ILE A 13 -25.42 -5.90 -51.28
N ALA A 14 -24.28 -6.60 -51.21
CA ALA A 14 -23.93 -7.43 -50.06
C ALA A 14 -23.44 -6.51 -48.93
N PHE A 15 -24.24 -6.34 -47.88
CA PHE A 15 -23.81 -5.77 -46.64
C PHE A 15 -22.94 -6.81 -45.90
N PHE A 16 -21.62 -6.63 -45.87
CA PHE A 16 -20.77 -7.30 -44.93
C PHE A 16 -20.98 -6.64 -43.55
N PHE A 17 -21.73 -7.27 -42.69
CA PHE A 17 -21.70 -6.98 -41.28
C PHE A 17 -20.33 -7.46 -40.77
N VAL A 18 -19.37 -6.52 -40.57
CA VAL A 18 -18.24 -6.76 -39.70
C VAL A 18 -18.80 -6.69 -38.27
N VAL A 19 -19.16 -7.83 -37.72
CA VAL A 19 -19.38 -7.98 -36.28
C VAL A 19 -17.97 -7.87 -35.68
N PRO A 20 -17.66 -6.86 -34.90
CA PRO A 20 -16.43 -6.91 -34.12
C PRO A 20 -16.54 -8.16 -33.24
N PHE A 21 -15.60 -9.09 -33.36
CA PHE A 21 -15.38 -10.12 -32.37
C PHE A 21 -14.91 -9.35 -31.13
N MET A 22 -15.80 -8.97 -30.23
CA MET A 22 -15.45 -8.75 -28.84
C MET A 22 -15.06 -10.15 -28.36
N GLN A 23 -13.75 -10.39 -28.20
CA GLN A 23 -13.31 -11.47 -27.34
C GLN A 23 -13.95 -11.17 -25.98
N ALA A 24 -14.75 -12.10 -25.50
CA ALA A 24 -15.22 -12.05 -24.12
C ALA A 24 -13.96 -12.11 -23.26
N ILE A 25 -13.61 -11.01 -22.62
CA ILE A 25 -12.61 -10.98 -21.55
C ILE A 25 -13.20 -11.89 -20.48
N GLY A 26 -12.40 -12.80 -19.93
CA GLY A 26 -12.86 -13.70 -18.88
C GLY A 26 -13.27 -12.88 -17.66
N GLN A 27 -14.22 -13.38 -16.92
CA GLN A 27 -14.47 -12.86 -15.58
C GLN A 27 -13.53 -13.58 -14.63
N PRO A 28 -12.97 -12.91 -13.61
CA PRO A 28 -12.19 -13.58 -12.60
C PRO A 28 -13.03 -14.69 -11.95
N ALA A 29 -12.39 -15.78 -11.60
CA ALA A 29 -13.07 -16.93 -10.99
C ALA A 29 -12.29 -17.38 -9.77
N PHE A 30 -12.65 -16.84 -8.62
CA PHE A 30 -11.97 -17.12 -7.36
C PHE A 30 -12.47 -18.42 -6.75
N LYS A 31 -11.52 -19.27 -6.38
CA LYS A 31 -11.77 -20.50 -5.64
C LYS A 31 -11.14 -20.37 -4.25
N ASN A 32 -11.94 -20.54 -3.21
CA ASN A 32 -11.40 -20.67 -1.85
C ASN A 32 -10.60 -21.98 -1.75
N ILE A 33 -9.29 -21.86 -1.59
CA ILE A 33 -8.34 -22.99 -1.49
C ILE A 33 -7.69 -23.09 -0.09
N THR A 34 -8.21 -22.37 0.90
CA THR A 34 -7.62 -22.27 2.24
C THR A 34 -7.26 -23.64 2.81
N SER A 35 -8.20 -24.59 2.80
CA SER A 35 -7.95 -25.93 3.32
C SER A 35 -6.97 -26.77 2.49
N GLU A 36 -6.93 -26.53 1.17
CA GLU A 36 -6.03 -27.22 0.23
C GLU A 36 -4.62 -26.64 0.30
N SER A 37 -4.50 -25.34 0.56
CA SER A 37 -3.24 -24.60 0.62
C SER A 37 -2.41 -24.89 1.88
N GLY A 38 -3.01 -25.43 2.92
CA GLY A 38 -2.35 -25.62 4.23
C GLY A 38 -2.37 -24.40 5.13
N ILE A 39 -3.05 -23.31 4.72
CA ILE A 39 -3.30 -22.16 5.59
C ILE A 39 -4.34 -22.55 6.64
N ASN A 40 -4.00 -22.31 7.89
CA ASN A 40 -4.88 -22.49 9.05
C ASN A 40 -4.61 -21.36 10.02
N HIS A 41 -5.36 -20.27 9.86
CA HIS A 41 -5.17 -19.04 10.61
C HIS A 41 -6.51 -18.40 10.94
N GLN A 42 -6.59 -17.78 12.12
CA GLN A 42 -7.71 -16.98 12.55
C GLN A 42 -7.21 -15.87 13.46
N PHE A 43 -7.50 -14.62 13.12
CA PHE A 43 -7.20 -13.51 14.02
C PHE A 43 -8.14 -13.51 15.22
N VAL A 44 -7.60 -13.38 16.44
CA VAL A 44 -8.38 -13.33 17.68
C VAL A 44 -8.20 -11.97 18.34
N VAL A 45 -9.31 -11.27 18.53
CA VAL A 45 -9.29 -9.93 19.12
C VAL A 45 -9.00 -9.95 20.62
N TYR A 46 -8.47 -8.84 21.11
CA TYR A 46 -8.32 -8.54 22.54
C TYR A 46 -9.39 -7.53 22.95
N GLU A 47 -10.25 -7.93 23.87
CA GLU A 47 -11.26 -7.07 24.53
C GLU A 47 -12.02 -6.10 23.59
N GLY A 48 -12.38 -6.55 22.40
CA GLY A 48 -13.14 -5.74 21.43
C GLY A 48 -12.31 -4.84 20.52
N MET A 49 -10.99 -4.89 20.62
CA MET A 49 -10.11 -4.20 19.66
C MET A 49 -10.18 -4.85 18.27
N PHE A 50 -9.68 -4.14 17.30
CA PHE A 50 -9.63 -4.52 15.90
C PHE A 50 -8.20 -4.86 15.52
N GLY A 51 -8.00 -5.55 14.41
CA GLY A 51 -6.68 -5.92 13.93
C GLY A 51 -6.78 -6.98 12.84
N GLY A 52 -5.70 -7.69 12.59
CA GLY A 52 -5.68 -8.74 11.58
C GLY A 52 -5.06 -8.27 10.28
N GLY A 53 -3.78 -7.90 10.33
CA GLY A 53 -2.98 -7.55 9.17
C GLY A 53 -2.23 -8.74 8.58
N ALA A 54 -1.84 -8.61 7.31
CA ALA A 54 -0.97 -9.52 6.58
C ALA A 54 0.07 -8.74 5.76
N CYS A 55 1.23 -9.38 5.54
CA CYS A 55 2.29 -8.87 4.68
C CYS A 55 2.68 -9.93 3.67
N VAL A 56 2.77 -9.52 2.41
CA VAL A 56 3.26 -10.33 1.30
C VAL A 56 4.72 -9.98 1.02
N PHE A 57 5.60 -10.95 0.98
CA PHE A 57 7.02 -10.77 0.69
C PHE A 57 7.70 -12.12 0.39
N ASP A 58 8.86 -12.10 -0.24
CA ASP A 58 9.66 -13.29 -0.49
C ASP A 58 10.73 -13.43 0.62
N VAL A 59 10.48 -14.32 1.61
CA VAL A 59 11.32 -14.43 2.83
C VAL A 59 12.69 -15.04 2.55
N ASN A 60 12.80 -15.84 1.49
CA ASN A 60 14.00 -16.63 1.18
C ASN A 60 14.60 -16.32 -0.21
N ASN A 61 14.07 -15.31 -0.90
CA ASN A 61 14.47 -14.87 -2.24
C ASN A 61 14.42 -16.01 -3.30
N ASP A 62 13.41 -16.91 -3.19
CA ASP A 62 13.23 -18.02 -4.15
C ASP A 62 12.32 -17.64 -5.34
N GLY A 63 11.72 -16.47 -5.31
CA GLY A 63 10.85 -15.93 -6.34
C GLY A 63 9.37 -16.26 -6.17
N PHE A 64 8.97 -16.90 -5.08
CA PHE A 64 7.59 -17.06 -4.66
C PHE A 64 7.30 -16.21 -3.43
N GLU A 65 6.21 -15.47 -3.46
CA GLU A 65 5.84 -14.61 -2.35
C GLU A 65 5.23 -15.41 -1.20
N ASP A 66 5.70 -15.13 0.00
CA ASP A 66 5.32 -15.72 1.27
C ASP A 66 4.36 -14.82 2.04
N LEU A 67 3.81 -15.31 3.15
CA LEU A 67 2.82 -14.60 3.93
C LEU A 67 3.21 -14.55 5.41
N TYR A 68 3.25 -13.33 5.98
CA TYR A 68 3.16 -13.15 7.42
C TYR A 68 1.78 -12.64 7.79
N ILE A 69 1.13 -13.27 8.81
CA ILE A 69 -0.23 -12.91 9.23
C ILE A 69 -0.25 -12.74 10.75
N THR A 70 -0.72 -11.60 11.23
CA THR A 70 -0.83 -11.32 12.67
C THR A 70 -1.97 -12.12 13.29
N GLY A 71 -1.77 -12.66 14.50
CA GLY A 71 -2.72 -13.52 15.19
C GLY A 71 -3.54 -12.82 16.29
N GLY A 72 -3.12 -11.63 16.73
CA GLY A 72 -3.72 -10.95 17.86
C GLY A 72 -3.51 -11.73 19.18
N MET A 73 -4.57 -12.29 19.73
CA MET A 73 -4.48 -13.18 20.90
C MET A 73 -4.02 -14.61 20.55
N ASN A 74 -4.09 -15.03 19.29
CA ASN A 74 -3.46 -16.25 18.81
C ASN A 74 -1.98 -15.99 18.50
N ASP A 75 -1.23 -17.07 18.20
CA ASP A 75 0.08 -16.96 17.59
C ASP A 75 -0.06 -16.36 16.18
N ASP A 76 0.93 -15.58 15.79
CA ASP A 76 1.10 -15.14 14.42
C ASP A 76 1.48 -16.34 13.52
N ALA A 77 1.47 -16.15 12.22
CA ALA A 77 1.87 -17.18 11.27
C ALA A 77 2.85 -16.63 10.23
N LEU A 78 3.89 -17.40 9.93
CA LEU A 78 4.76 -17.22 8.78
C LEU A 78 4.61 -18.42 7.86
N TYR A 79 4.00 -18.22 6.71
CA TYR A 79 3.75 -19.25 5.71
C TYR A 79 4.73 -19.15 4.55
N LEU A 80 5.60 -20.14 4.44
CA LEU A 80 6.49 -20.31 3.31
C LEU A 80 5.71 -20.92 2.13
N ASN A 81 5.76 -20.26 0.99
CA ASN A 81 5.16 -20.72 -0.26
C ASN A 81 5.99 -21.85 -0.89
N ASN A 82 5.35 -22.94 -1.25
CA ASN A 82 6.04 -24.08 -1.89
C ASN A 82 6.05 -23.97 -3.43
N GLY A 83 5.56 -22.88 -4.02
CA GLY A 83 5.48 -22.66 -5.47
C GLY A 83 4.51 -23.58 -6.20
N ASN A 84 3.55 -24.17 -5.50
CA ASN A 84 2.57 -25.11 -6.07
C ASN A 84 1.15 -24.89 -5.52
N GLY A 85 0.83 -23.69 -5.04
CA GLY A 85 -0.43 -23.34 -4.41
C GLY A 85 -0.58 -23.85 -2.97
N THR A 86 0.50 -24.36 -2.35
CA THR A 86 0.50 -24.78 -0.95
C THR A 86 1.52 -24.01 -0.12
N PHE A 87 1.25 -23.89 1.17
CA PHE A 87 2.06 -23.13 2.11
C PHE A 87 2.44 -23.99 3.31
N LYS A 88 3.61 -23.72 3.87
CA LYS A 88 4.11 -24.37 5.08
C LYS A 88 4.31 -23.34 6.18
N ASN A 89 3.60 -23.48 7.30
CA ASN A 89 3.83 -22.62 8.47
C ASN A 89 5.19 -22.93 9.11
N ILE A 90 6.10 -21.96 9.12
CA ILE A 90 7.44 -22.06 9.70
C ILE A 90 7.63 -21.15 10.93
N PHE A 91 6.59 -20.47 11.40
CA PHE A 91 6.63 -19.47 12.47
C PHE A 91 7.42 -19.92 13.71
N LYS A 92 7.18 -21.12 14.22
CA LYS A 92 7.80 -21.61 15.45
C LYS A 92 9.34 -21.79 15.39
N ASN A 93 9.90 -21.82 14.19
CA ASN A 93 11.34 -22.03 13.98
C ASN A 93 11.98 -20.81 13.31
N SER A 94 11.25 -19.73 13.16
CA SER A 94 11.69 -18.54 12.43
C SER A 94 12.34 -17.47 13.33
N GLY A 95 12.34 -17.63 14.66
CA GLY A 95 12.79 -16.58 15.58
C GLY A 95 11.77 -15.48 15.84
N LEU A 96 10.56 -15.60 15.27
CA LEU A 96 9.45 -14.66 15.46
C LEU A 96 8.53 -15.05 16.65
N ASP A 97 8.80 -16.17 17.31
CA ASP A 97 7.98 -16.74 18.37
C ASP A 97 7.80 -15.83 19.60
N ILE A 98 8.66 -14.84 19.79
CA ILE A 98 8.49 -13.81 20.82
C ILE A 98 7.19 -13.01 20.64
N THR A 99 6.66 -12.87 19.41
CA THR A 99 5.38 -12.19 19.15
C THR A 99 4.21 -12.86 19.86
N SER A 100 4.31 -14.16 20.17
CA SER A 100 3.31 -14.92 20.95
C SER A 100 3.04 -14.33 22.35
N HIS A 101 3.91 -13.48 22.87
CA HIS A 101 3.69 -12.77 24.14
C HIS A 101 2.93 -11.47 23.99
N TYR A 102 2.76 -10.96 22.77
CA TYR A 102 2.15 -9.68 22.46
C TYR A 102 0.79 -9.86 21.76
N VAL A 103 -0.06 -8.85 21.88
CA VAL A 103 -1.27 -8.74 21.06
C VAL A 103 -0.92 -7.95 19.81
N THR A 104 -0.61 -8.66 18.74
CA THR A 104 -0.20 -8.11 17.46
C THR A 104 -1.38 -7.56 16.66
N GLN A 105 -1.16 -6.57 15.80
CA GLN A 105 -2.23 -5.90 15.04
C GLN A 105 -1.95 -5.85 13.54
N GLY A 106 -0.92 -5.12 13.13
CA GLY A 106 -0.53 -4.91 11.75
C GLY A 106 0.91 -5.34 11.50
N VAL A 107 1.27 -5.45 10.24
CA VAL A 107 2.61 -5.81 9.80
C VAL A 107 2.94 -5.17 8.45
N ALA A 108 4.19 -4.76 8.28
CA ALA A 108 4.77 -4.40 6.99
C ALA A 108 6.22 -4.88 6.92
N GLY A 109 6.71 -5.08 5.69
CA GLY A 109 8.06 -5.53 5.40
C GLY A 109 8.80 -4.56 4.49
N ALA A 110 10.10 -4.36 4.77
CA ALA A 110 11.03 -3.61 3.94
C ALA A 110 12.46 -4.06 4.23
N ASP A 111 13.37 -3.88 3.30
CA ASP A 111 14.81 -4.10 3.53
C ASP A 111 15.41 -2.83 4.19
N ILE A 112 15.30 -2.76 5.53
CA ILE A 112 15.64 -1.54 6.27
C ILE A 112 17.13 -1.30 6.41
N ASN A 113 17.96 -2.32 6.18
CA ASN A 113 19.42 -2.26 6.32
C ASN A 113 20.16 -2.40 4.99
N LYS A 114 19.44 -2.55 3.86
CA LYS A 114 19.95 -2.74 2.50
C LYS A 114 20.84 -3.97 2.33
N ASP A 115 20.52 -5.07 3.00
CA ASP A 115 21.21 -6.34 2.84
C ASP A 115 20.58 -7.27 1.79
N GLY A 116 19.45 -6.88 1.22
CA GLY A 116 18.71 -7.60 0.17
C GLY A 116 17.64 -8.56 0.70
N TRP A 117 17.38 -8.57 1.99
CA TRP A 117 16.36 -9.39 2.64
C TRP A 117 15.28 -8.52 3.25
N VAL A 118 14.03 -8.91 3.09
CA VAL A 118 12.92 -8.17 3.66
C VAL A 118 12.84 -8.41 5.16
N ASP A 119 12.91 -7.34 5.93
CA ASP A 119 12.75 -7.27 7.38
C ASP A 119 11.28 -7.04 7.74
N LEU A 120 10.87 -7.32 8.98
CA LEU A 120 9.48 -7.19 9.42
C LEU A 120 9.33 -6.21 10.57
N PHE A 121 8.37 -5.28 10.42
CA PHE A 121 7.88 -4.43 11.49
C PHE A 121 6.47 -4.88 11.89
N ILE A 122 6.28 -5.26 13.16
CA ILE A 122 5.02 -5.77 13.69
C ILE A 122 4.51 -4.83 14.77
N THR A 123 3.29 -4.33 14.60
CA THR A 123 2.67 -3.44 15.58
C THR A 123 1.96 -4.22 16.67
N THR A 124 1.97 -3.67 17.87
CA THR A 124 1.39 -4.29 19.06
C THR A 124 0.53 -3.29 19.84
N ILE A 125 -0.39 -3.80 20.65
CA ILE A 125 -1.19 -2.96 21.56
C ILE A 125 -0.89 -3.21 23.04
N THR A 126 -0.54 -4.43 23.42
CA THR A 126 -0.28 -4.83 24.82
C THR A 126 0.41 -6.19 24.89
N ILE A 127 0.73 -6.62 26.11
CA ILE A 127 1.24 -7.95 26.44
C ILE A 127 0.06 -8.87 26.84
N LYS A 128 0.01 -10.11 26.30
CA LYS A 128 -1.11 -11.05 26.52
C LYS A 128 -1.39 -11.40 27.98
N ASP A 129 -0.35 -11.47 28.82
CA ASP A 129 -0.45 -11.95 30.20
C ASP A 129 -0.76 -10.85 31.23
N SER A 130 -1.15 -9.67 30.82
CA SER A 130 -1.41 -8.57 31.74
C SER A 130 -2.83 -8.64 32.33
N VAL A 131 -2.91 -9.01 33.61
CA VAL A 131 -4.17 -9.37 34.28
C VAL A 131 -4.97 -8.18 34.86
N LYS A 132 -4.40 -6.97 34.99
CA LYS A 132 -5.08 -5.88 35.74
C LYS A 132 -4.95 -4.48 35.18
N THR A 133 -3.99 -4.21 34.38
CA THR A 133 -3.81 -2.95 33.66
C THR A 133 -3.40 -3.32 32.27
N ILE A 134 -3.88 -2.59 31.26
CA ILE A 134 -3.46 -2.80 29.90
C ILE A 134 -2.14 -2.04 29.73
N PRO A 135 -0.95 -2.66 30.00
CA PRO A 135 0.31 -1.98 29.78
C PRO A 135 0.47 -1.71 28.30
N ARG A 136 0.99 -0.53 27.96
CA ARG A 136 1.43 -0.27 26.59
C ARG A 136 2.60 -1.20 26.29
N ALA A 137 2.71 -1.62 25.03
CA ALA A 137 3.82 -2.43 24.56
C ALA A 137 4.61 -1.70 23.48
N GLU A 138 5.87 -2.05 23.37
CA GLU A 138 6.70 -1.66 22.23
C GLU A 138 6.23 -2.40 20.96
N ASN A 139 6.40 -1.77 19.82
CA ASN A 139 6.32 -2.46 18.53
C ASN A 139 7.58 -3.30 18.31
N LEU A 140 7.49 -4.32 17.48
CA LEU A 140 8.56 -5.29 17.29
C LEU A 140 9.19 -5.14 15.90
N LEU A 141 10.53 -5.13 15.88
CA LEU A 141 11.32 -5.08 14.66
C LEU A 141 12.23 -6.28 14.56
N PHE A 142 12.22 -6.92 13.40
CA PHE A 142 12.99 -8.13 13.14
C PHE A 142 13.78 -8.00 11.85
N LEU A 143 15.09 -8.26 11.91
CA LEU A 143 15.92 -8.42 10.71
C LEU A 143 15.89 -9.87 10.23
N ASN A 144 15.73 -10.04 8.93
CA ASN A 144 15.84 -11.34 8.26
C ASN A 144 17.31 -11.75 8.16
N ASN A 145 17.63 -12.99 8.58
CA ASN A 145 19.00 -13.52 8.54
C ASN A 145 19.38 -14.13 7.18
N GLY A 146 18.46 -14.14 6.19
CA GLY A 146 18.67 -14.72 4.87
C GLY A 146 18.53 -16.25 4.81
N ASP A 147 18.02 -16.87 5.88
CA ASP A 147 17.80 -18.32 5.96
C ASP A 147 16.37 -18.66 6.42
N SER A 148 15.43 -17.76 6.20
CA SER A 148 14.03 -17.79 6.68
C SER A 148 13.91 -17.74 8.21
N THR A 149 14.94 -17.25 8.90
CA THR A 149 14.89 -16.92 10.32
C THR A 149 15.10 -15.43 10.55
N PHE A 150 14.67 -14.95 11.70
CA PHE A 150 14.67 -13.54 12.04
C PHE A 150 15.34 -13.28 13.40
N ARG A 151 15.98 -12.13 13.53
CA ARG A 151 16.55 -11.63 14.76
C ARG A 151 15.78 -10.40 15.26
N ASN A 152 15.29 -10.45 16.49
CA ASN A 152 14.66 -9.28 17.10
C ASN A 152 15.70 -8.17 17.36
N VAL A 153 15.46 -6.99 16.82
CA VAL A 153 16.33 -5.81 16.94
C VAL A 153 15.62 -4.60 17.55
N THR A 154 14.45 -4.80 18.13
CA THR A 154 13.60 -3.73 18.69
C THR A 154 14.37 -2.80 19.63
N GLU A 155 15.16 -3.34 20.56
CA GLU A 155 15.97 -2.53 21.49
C GLU A 155 17.16 -1.87 20.79
N GLU A 156 17.84 -2.61 19.92
CA GLU A 156 19.02 -2.15 19.17
C GLU A 156 18.67 -0.97 18.25
N TRP A 157 17.46 -0.98 17.66
CA TRP A 157 16.97 0.06 16.76
C TRP A 157 16.21 1.20 17.45
N GLY A 158 16.23 1.27 18.80
CA GLY A 158 15.70 2.39 19.57
C GLY A 158 14.18 2.38 19.78
N LEU A 159 13.49 1.26 19.58
CA LEU A 159 12.03 1.17 19.65
C LEU A 159 11.49 0.76 21.03
N LYS A 160 12.32 0.23 21.92
CA LYS A 160 11.91 -0.37 23.21
C LYS A 160 11.09 0.56 24.11
N ASP A 161 11.38 1.85 24.09
CA ASP A 161 10.69 2.84 24.94
C ASP A 161 9.52 3.52 24.20
N MET A 162 9.27 3.17 22.93
CA MET A 162 8.18 3.70 22.12
C MET A 162 6.92 2.87 22.31
N VAL A 163 6.31 2.98 23.48
CA VAL A 163 5.14 2.17 23.84
C VAL A 163 3.82 2.89 23.49
N SER A 164 2.89 2.20 22.82
CA SER A 164 1.59 2.74 22.43
C SER A 164 0.57 1.63 22.15
N PHE A 165 -0.68 1.99 21.88
CA PHE A 165 -1.62 1.15 21.15
C PHE A 165 -1.40 1.41 19.66
N SER A 166 -0.52 0.65 19.04
CA SER A 166 -0.21 0.81 17.63
C SER A 166 -1.08 -0.09 16.76
N MET A 167 -1.53 0.43 15.65
CA MET A 167 -2.40 -0.27 14.71
C MET A 167 -1.64 -0.65 13.44
N GLY A 168 -1.57 0.21 12.44
CA GLY A 168 -0.87 -0.04 11.20
C GLY A 168 0.53 0.55 11.16
N VAL A 169 1.36 -0.04 10.33
CA VAL A 169 2.66 0.47 9.93
C VAL A 169 2.74 0.52 8.41
N SER A 170 3.41 1.54 7.88
CA SER A 170 3.68 1.68 6.46
C SER A 170 5.12 2.17 6.27
N PHE A 171 5.80 1.65 5.25
CA PHE A 171 7.16 2.05 4.88
C PHE A 171 7.15 2.99 3.67
N GLY A 172 8.13 3.90 3.64
CA GLY A 172 8.39 4.80 2.51
C GLY A 172 9.66 5.60 2.75
N ASP A 173 10.40 5.92 1.71
CA ASP A 173 11.62 6.74 1.80
C ASP A 173 11.23 8.22 1.68
N ILE A 174 11.04 8.89 2.84
CA ILE A 174 10.51 10.25 2.90
C ILE A 174 11.55 11.34 2.58
N ASN A 175 12.82 10.98 2.56
CA ASN A 175 13.94 11.90 2.38
C ASN A 175 14.84 11.54 1.19
N ALA A 176 14.43 10.57 0.36
CA ALA A 176 15.11 10.07 -0.81
C ALA A 176 16.60 9.69 -0.55
N ASP A 177 16.87 9.11 0.64
CA ASP A 177 18.21 8.60 1.00
C ASP A 177 18.38 7.11 0.70
N GLY A 178 17.29 6.46 0.27
CA GLY A 178 17.22 5.08 -0.15
C GLY A 178 16.99 4.09 0.98
N TYR A 179 16.88 4.53 2.22
CA TYR A 179 16.50 3.68 3.35
C TYR A 179 15.03 3.89 3.68
N PRO A 180 14.22 2.82 3.76
CA PRO A 180 12.81 2.97 4.07
C PRO A 180 12.61 3.50 5.49
N ASP A 181 11.87 4.60 5.61
CA ASP A 181 11.35 5.17 6.83
C ASP A 181 9.99 4.55 7.15
N ALA A 182 9.44 4.73 8.36
CA ALA A 182 8.17 4.14 8.73
C ALA A 182 7.23 5.15 9.40
N TYR A 183 5.93 5.06 9.06
CA TYR A 183 4.87 5.70 9.84
C TYR A 183 4.07 4.66 10.60
N ILE A 184 3.79 4.92 11.89
CA ILE A 184 2.97 4.04 12.73
C ILE A 184 1.74 4.80 13.21
N GLY A 185 0.55 4.25 12.91
CA GLY A 185 -0.71 4.74 13.42
C GLY A 185 -0.91 4.30 14.87
N ASN A 186 -1.08 5.25 15.78
CA ASN A 186 -1.35 5.01 17.19
C ASN A 186 -2.79 5.37 17.53
N TYR A 187 -3.51 4.45 18.19
CA TYR A 187 -4.93 4.63 18.46
C TYR A 187 -5.18 5.32 19.81
N PHE A 188 -4.54 4.86 20.90
CA PHE A 188 -4.63 5.44 22.23
C PHE A 188 -3.27 5.79 22.82
N GLN A 189 -3.21 6.87 23.59
CA GLN A 189 -2.03 7.21 24.39
C GLN A 189 -2.25 6.87 25.87
N ASP A 190 -3.34 7.31 26.47
CA ASP A 190 -3.56 7.30 27.91
C ASP A 190 -4.90 6.63 28.31
N TYR A 191 -5.42 5.69 27.52
CA TYR A 191 -6.63 4.97 27.86
C TYR A 191 -6.33 3.82 28.84
N ASP A 192 -7.00 3.80 29.99
CA ASP A 192 -6.82 2.83 31.08
C ASP A 192 -8.12 2.04 31.40
N GLY A 193 -9.17 2.22 30.58
CA GLY A 193 -10.44 1.50 30.71
C GLY A 193 -10.44 0.10 30.10
N GLN A 194 -11.59 -0.58 30.19
CA GLN A 194 -11.80 -1.85 29.49
C GLN A 194 -12.05 -1.60 28.00
N LEU A 195 -11.29 -2.26 27.12
CA LEU A 195 -11.44 -2.09 25.67
C LEU A 195 -12.79 -2.57 25.15
N SER A 196 -13.37 -3.61 25.76
CA SER A 196 -14.73 -4.10 25.46
C SER A 196 -15.85 -3.07 25.74
N ALA A 197 -15.55 -2.03 26.53
CA ALA A 197 -16.48 -0.95 26.84
C ALA A 197 -16.29 0.28 25.94
N ILE A 198 -15.38 0.24 24.98
CA ILE A 198 -15.15 1.33 24.03
C ILE A 198 -16.36 1.50 23.12
N ASN A 199 -16.92 2.68 23.14
CA ASN A 199 -18.02 3.10 22.30
C ASN A 199 -17.93 4.60 22.04
N ASP A 200 -18.82 5.10 21.20
CA ASP A 200 -18.92 6.51 20.85
C ASP A 200 -18.89 7.47 22.05
N ALA A 201 -19.59 7.14 23.13
CA ALA A 201 -19.66 7.99 24.31
C ALA A 201 -18.34 8.00 25.10
N THR A 202 -17.69 6.85 25.21
CA THR A 202 -16.38 6.71 25.87
C THR A 202 -15.32 7.54 25.14
N ILE A 203 -15.24 7.42 23.81
CA ILE A 203 -14.25 8.13 23.00
C ILE A 203 -14.49 9.65 23.01
N VAL A 204 -15.75 10.10 23.00
CA VAL A 204 -16.06 11.54 23.05
C VAL A 204 -15.49 12.22 24.30
N ASN A 205 -15.44 11.52 25.42
CA ASN A 205 -14.93 12.04 26.68
C ASN A 205 -13.45 11.74 26.92
N ALA A 206 -12.82 10.96 26.03
CA ALA A 206 -11.44 10.57 26.19
C ALA A 206 -10.51 11.60 25.57
N ASN A 207 -9.66 12.24 26.37
CA ASN A 207 -8.44 12.89 25.89
C ASN A 207 -7.39 11.84 25.43
N ALA A 208 -7.90 10.74 24.81
CA ALA A 208 -7.14 9.53 24.56
C ALA A 208 -6.50 9.48 23.16
N THR A 209 -6.68 10.54 22.35
CA THR A 209 -6.03 10.63 21.03
C THR A 209 -4.53 10.61 21.14
N SER A 210 -3.87 9.87 20.23
CA SER A 210 -2.43 9.70 20.19
C SER A 210 -1.80 10.42 18.99
N LYS A 211 -0.52 10.75 19.11
CA LYS A 211 0.32 11.06 17.95
C LYS A 211 0.73 9.75 17.29
N GLY A 212 0.86 9.73 15.96
CA GLY A 212 1.60 8.69 15.27
C GLY A 212 3.10 8.76 15.59
N TYR A 213 3.83 7.76 15.15
CA TYR A 213 5.30 7.85 15.06
C TYR A 213 5.69 8.01 13.59
N LEU A 214 6.60 8.94 13.30
CA LEU A 214 7.31 9.03 12.03
C LEU A 214 8.76 8.65 12.30
N LEU A 215 9.12 7.44 11.97
CA LEU A 215 10.41 6.85 12.26
C LEU A 215 11.30 7.02 11.03
N ARG A 216 12.26 7.95 11.11
CA ARG A 216 13.28 8.10 10.09
C ARG A 216 14.38 7.06 10.29
N ASN A 217 14.68 6.31 9.26
CA ASN A 217 15.80 5.38 9.22
C ASN A 217 17.13 6.15 9.12
N VAL A 218 18.04 5.86 10.00
CA VAL A 218 19.35 6.53 10.02
C VAL A 218 20.41 5.60 9.41
N ASN A 219 20.54 5.66 8.09
CA ASN A 219 21.53 4.90 7.30
C ASN A 219 21.51 3.38 7.50
N GLY A 220 20.35 2.78 7.78
CA GLY A 220 20.23 1.34 8.01
C GLY A 220 20.75 0.84 9.35
N ASP A 221 20.85 1.72 10.36
CA ASP A 221 21.45 1.42 11.66
C ASP A 221 20.43 1.50 12.82
N HIS A 222 19.54 2.49 12.81
CA HIS A 222 18.48 2.66 13.80
C HIS A 222 17.39 3.60 13.33
N PHE A 223 16.25 3.63 14.04
CA PHE A 223 15.18 4.59 13.82
C PHE A 223 15.25 5.79 14.78
N SER A 224 15.01 6.99 14.25
CA SER A 224 14.76 8.22 15.00
C SER A 224 13.30 8.63 14.85
N ASN A 225 12.60 8.94 15.93
CA ASN A 225 11.24 9.45 15.86
C ASN A 225 11.23 10.95 15.56
N ASP A 226 11.14 11.29 14.29
CA ASP A 226 11.23 12.66 13.77
C ASP A 226 9.86 13.32 13.57
N TYR A 227 8.77 12.77 14.15
CA TYR A 227 7.40 13.27 13.99
C TYR A 227 7.28 14.79 14.20
N SER A 228 7.92 15.32 15.24
CA SER A 228 7.89 16.76 15.51
C SER A 228 8.85 17.56 14.63
N ASP A 229 9.93 16.94 14.18
CA ASP A 229 10.98 17.59 13.38
C ASP A 229 10.50 17.81 11.93
N TYR A 230 9.56 16.99 11.46
CA TYR A 230 8.82 17.20 10.20
C TYR A 230 7.57 18.08 10.37
N GLY A 231 7.45 18.87 11.44
CA GLY A 231 6.35 19.81 11.67
C GLY A 231 5.03 19.16 12.12
N LEU A 232 4.98 17.85 12.34
CA LEU A 232 3.79 17.14 12.73
C LEU A 232 3.46 17.32 14.20
N SER A 233 2.21 17.61 14.52
CA SER A 233 1.72 17.80 15.90
C SER A 233 0.33 17.23 16.14
N HIS A 234 -0.29 16.69 15.09
CA HIS A 234 -1.66 16.17 15.12
C HIS A 234 -1.79 14.99 16.07
N LYS A 235 -2.96 14.86 16.68
CA LYS A 235 -3.36 13.71 17.49
C LYS A 235 -4.69 13.19 16.97
N GLY A 236 -4.84 11.89 16.82
CA GLY A 236 -6.06 11.27 16.35
C GLY A 236 -6.18 9.84 16.88
N PHE A 237 -7.19 9.13 16.42
CA PHE A 237 -7.30 7.67 16.59
C PHE A 237 -6.73 7.03 15.32
N GLY A 238 -5.39 6.97 15.24
CA GLY A 238 -4.69 6.55 14.02
C GLY A 238 -4.79 5.05 13.77
N PHE A 239 -5.30 4.66 12.58
CA PHE A 239 -5.20 3.27 12.11
C PHE A 239 -3.90 3.03 11.35
N GLY A 240 -3.39 3.99 10.61
CA GLY A 240 -2.18 3.87 9.81
C GLY A 240 -2.07 4.99 8.80
N CYS A 241 -1.13 4.88 7.89
CA CYS A 241 -1.05 5.76 6.73
C CYS A 241 -0.82 4.96 5.45
N THR A 242 -0.98 5.65 4.34
CA THR A 242 -0.54 5.25 3.03
C THR A 242 0.45 6.29 2.55
N PHE A 243 1.69 5.88 2.28
CA PHE A 243 2.65 6.71 1.55
C PHE A 243 2.27 6.71 0.07
N THR A 244 2.27 7.89 -0.55
CA THR A 244 1.78 8.07 -1.92
C THR A 244 2.24 9.43 -2.47
N ASP A 245 2.50 9.53 -3.76
CA ASP A 245 2.83 10.78 -4.44
C ASP A 245 1.56 11.35 -5.09
N PHE A 246 0.78 12.15 -4.32
CA PHE A 246 -0.54 12.60 -4.80
C PHE A 246 -0.47 13.79 -5.76
N ASP A 247 0.62 14.53 -5.80
CA ASP A 247 0.76 15.72 -6.65
C ASP A 247 1.74 15.55 -7.83
N ASN A 248 2.33 14.36 -7.95
CA ASN A 248 3.24 13.96 -9.02
C ASN A 248 4.59 14.69 -9.00
N ASP A 249 5.10 15.03 -7.84
CA ASP A 249 6.42 15.65 -7.67
C ASP A 249 7.54 14.65 -7.33
N TYR A 250 7.15 13.37 -7.11
CA TYR A 250 8.02 12.20 -6.89
C TYR A 250 8.72 12.16 -5.52
N ASP A 251 8.23 12.91 -4.56
CA ASP A 251 8.49 12.64 -3.15
C ASP A 251 7.27 11.93 -2.50
N LEU A 252 7.41 11.41 -1.30
CA LEU A 252 6.35 10.63 -0.67
C LEU A 252 5.55 11.45 0.32
N ASP A 253 4.32 11.71 -0.06
CA ASP A 253 3.26 12.26 0.75
C ASP A 253 2.62 11.20 1.66
N MET A 254 1.67 11.60 2.50
CA MET A 254 0.95 10.69 3.38
C MET A 254 -0.56 10.96 3.41
N LEU A 255 -1.36 9.90 3.22
CA LEU A 255 -2.76 9.88 3.65
C LEU A 255 -2.85 9.14 4.99
N VAL A 256 -3.13 9.86 6.08
CA VAL A 256 -3.26 9.26 7.42
C VAL A 256 -4.72 9.02 7.74
N ASN A 257 -5.08 7.76 8.02
CA ASN A 257 -6.42 7.33 8.36
C ASN A 257 -6.68 7.48 9.86
N HIS A 258 -7.74 8.22 10.19
CA HIS A 258 -8.22 8.38 11.56
C HIS A 258 -9.63 7.82 11.74
N ASP A 259 -9.81 6.99 12.75
CA ASP A 259 -11.14 6.65 13.27
C ASP A 259 -11.77 7.87 13.97
N PHE A 260 -13.09 7.90 14.06
CA PHE A 260 -13.85 8.99 14.67
C PHE A 260 -13.49 10.40 14.16
N GLY A 261 -13.13 10.50 12.87
CA GLY A 261 -12.76 11.78 12.25
C GLY A 261 -13.80 12.88 12.38
N TYR A 262 -15.08 12.51 12.57
CA TYR A 262 -16.19 13.46 12.82
C TYR A 262 -16.27 13.97 14.28
N LYS A 263 -15.54 13.35 15.22
CA LYS A 263 -15.52 13.72 16.64
C LYS A 263 -14.16 14.21 17.11
N ALA A 264 -13.09 13.68 16.55
CA ALA A 264 -11.72 14.00 16.92
C ALA A 264 -11.00 14.70 15.75
N THR A 265 -10.03 14.04 15.14
CA THR A 265 -9.23 14.59 14.04
C THR A 265 -9.61 13.89 12.74
N PRO A 266 -10.06 14.61 11.70
CA PRO A 266 -10.27 14.04 10.37
C PRO A 266 -9.00 13.40 9.82
N ASN A 267 -9.14 12.65 8.70
CA ASN A 267 -7.97 12.19 7.96
C ASN A 267 -7.01 13.34 7.65
N LEU A 268 -5.72 13.06 7.68
CA LEU A 268 -4.71 14.02 7.25
C LEU A 268 -4.30 13.65 5.81
N PHE A 269 -4.00 14.67 5.02
CA PHE A 269 -3.44 14.56 3.69
C PHE A 269 -2.24 15.49 3.65
N LEU A 270 -1.07 14.90 3.83
CA LEU A 270 0.17 15.58 4.19
C LEU A 270 1.09 15.60 2.99
N GLU A 271 1.31 16.78 2.44
CA GLU A 271 2.28 17.04 1.36
C GLU A 271 3.68 17.09 1.96
N ASN A 272 4.59 16.29 1.45
CA ASN A 272 6.01 16.36 1.76
C ASN A 272 6.61 17.61 1.12
N ARG A 273 7.57 18.23 1.76
CA ARG A 273 8.32 19.38 1.27
C ARG A 273 9.81 19.04 1.12
N TYR A 274 10.08 17.85 0.62
CA TYR A 274 11.46 17.45 0.38
C TYR A 274 12.19 18.49 -0.51
N PRO A 275 13.42 18.94 -0.18
CA PRO A 275 14.28 18.44 0.92
C PRO A 275 14.17 19.21 2.24
N ASP A 276 13.09 19.96 2.51
CA ASP A 276 12.99 20.85 3.67
C ASP A 276 12.61 20.11 4.98
N ASN A 277 12.40 18.78 4.93
CA ASN A 277 11.99 17.94 6.05
C ASN A 277 10.73 18.48 6.75
N GLU A 278 9.71 18.80 5.99
CA GLU A 278 8.44 19.33 6.47
C GLU A 278 7.26 18.65 5.78
N TYR A 279 6.23 18.30 6.55
CA TYR A 279 4.93 17.90 6.03
C TYR A 279 3.90 19.01 6.23
N VAL A 280 3.20 19.39 5.16
CA VAL A 280 2.14 20.39 5.19
C VAL A 280 0.79 19.73 4.99
N ASN A 281 -0.14 19.93 5.94
CA ASN A 281 -1.48 19.33 5.85
C ASN A 281 -2.34 20.07 4.83
N ARG A 282 -2.62 19.42 3.70
CA ARG A 282 -3.44 19.92 2.59
C ARG A 282 -4.86 19.33 2.59
N ALA A 283 -5.21 18.48 3.59
CA ALA A 283 -6.47 17.75 3.60
C ALA A 283 -7.69 18.65 3.39
N LYS A 284 -7.77 19.78 4.07
CA LYS A 284 -8.91 20.69 3.95
C LYS A 284 -8.97 21.39 2.59
N GLU A 285 -7.82 21.77 2.04
CA GLU A 285 -7.72 22.44 0.74
C GLU A 285 -8.10 21.51 -0.40
N LEU A 286 -7.64 20.24 -0.31
CA LEU A 286 -7.87 19.22 -1.32
C LEU A 286 -9.15 18.40 -1.08
N ALA A 287 -10.00 18.78 -0.12
CA ALA A 287 -11.24 18.09 0.27
C ALA A 287 -11.01 16.62 0.71
N MET A 288 -9.85 16.34 1.28
CA MET A 288 -9.45 15.04 1.85
C MET A 288 -9.54 15.02 3.39
N ASP A 289 -10.08 16.07 4.04
CA ASP A 289 -10.36 16.11 5.49
C ASP A 289 -11.57 15.25 5.85
N LEU A 290 -11.50 13.95 5.53
CA LEU A 290 -12.61 13.03 5.67
C LEU A 290 -13.00 12.86 7.14
N LYS A 291 -14.25 13.21 7.45
CA LYS A 291 -14.82 13.11 8.81
C LYS A 291 -15.58 11.79 8.96
N ILE A 292 -14.86 10.70 8.90
CA ILE A 292 -15.39 9.34 8.86
C ILE A 292 -14.70 8.44 9.89
N ASN A 293 -15.04 7.16 9.91
CA ASN A 293 -14.30 6.11 10.61
C ASN A 293 -13.36 5.45 9.59
N ALA A 294 -12.24 6.12 9.24
CA ALA A 294 -11.35 5.62 8.21
C ALA A 294 -10.50 4.46 8.75
N MET A 295 -10.38 3.36 7.98
CA MET A 295 -9.70 2.13 8.39
C MET A 295 -8.59 1.73 7.43
N GLY A 296 -8.91 1.42 6.17
CA GLY A 296 -7.97 1.06 5.13
C GLY A 296 -8.09 1.96 3.91
N THR A 297 -7.06 1.95 3.06
CA THR A 297 -7.03 2.71 1.81
C THR A 297 -6.53 1.84 0.66
N ALA A 298 -7.18 1.89 -0.49
CA ALA A 298 -6.64 1.43 -1.76
C ALA A 298 -6.28 2.64 -2.62
N VAL A 299 -5.15 2.55 -3.32
CA VAL A 299 -4.59 3.62 -4.17
C VAL A 299 -4.47 3.13 -5.60
N GLY A 300 -4.90 3.93 -6.58
CA GLY A 300 -4.74 3.61 -7.98
C GLY A 300 -5.28 4.68 -8.92
N ASP A 301 -4.77 4.74 -10.13
CA ASP A 301 -5.31 5.54 -11.24
C ASP A 301 -6.35 4.69 -11.97
N TYR A 302 -7.64 4.79 -11.56
CA TYR A 302 -8.71 3.92 -12.11
C TYR A 302 -9.20 4.35 -13.48
N ASN A 303 -8.89 5.59 -13.90
CA ASN A 303 -9.44 6.22 -15.10
C ASN A 303 -8.36 6.62 -16.12
N PHE A 304 -7.10 6.25 -15.89
CA PHE A 304 -5.94 6.51 -16.75
C PHE A 304 -5.64 8.00 -16.99
N ASP A 305 -6.00 8.88 -16.04
CA ASP A 305 -5.76 10.32 -16.17
C ASP A 305 -4.38 10.75 -15.67
N GLY A 306 -3.61 9.83 -15.07
CA GLY A 306 -2.25 10.04 -14.59
C GLY A 306 -2.17 10.58 -13.17
N PHE A 307 -3.28 10.64 -12.45
CA PHE A 307 -3.35 11.01 -11.04
C PHE A 307 -3.91 9.86 -10.21
N LEU A 308 -3.47 9.78 -8.97
CA LEU A 308 -3.91 8.72 -8.07
C LEU A 308 -5.26 9.07 -7.42
N ASP A 309 -6.10 8.05 -7.32
CA ASP A 309 -7.40 8.05 -6.69
C ASP A 309 -7.35 7.19 -5.42
N TYR A 310 -8.21 7.49 -4.44
CA TYR A 310 -8.17 6.86 -3.12
C TYR A 310 -9.53 6.30 -2.74
N TYR A 311 -9.61 4.99 -2.55
CA TYR A 311 -10.78 4.39 -1.93
C TYR A 311 -10.52 4.17 -0.44
N VAL A 312 -11.28 4.85 0.41
CA VAL A 312 -11.12 4.83 1.88
C VAL A 312 -12.29 4.09 2.50
N THR A 313 -12.01 3.00 3.21
CA THR A 313 -13.02 2.19 3.89
C THR A 313 -13.54 2.88 5.15
N ASN A 314 -14.80 2.58 5.52
CA ASN A 314 -15.53 3.30 6.56
C ASN A 314 -16.64 2.44 7.17
N ILE A 315 -17.22 2.91 8.25
CA ILE A 315 -18.51 2.45 8.77
C ILE A 315 -19.63 3.15 7.99
N ARG A 316 -20.52 2.41 7.36
CA ARG A 316 -21.63 2.75 6.47
C ARG A 316 -21.22 2.96 5.02
N PHE A 317 -20.84 4.16 4.62
CA PHE A 317 -20.50 4.49 3.23
C PHE A 317 -19.00 4.73 3.11
N ASN A 318 -18.33 3.89 2.37
CA ASN A 318 -16.94 4.10 1.97
C ASN A 318 -16.81 5.35 1.11
N ARG A 319 -15.60 5.87 0.94
CA ARG A 319 -15.32 7.06 0.13
C ARG A 319 -14.42 6.71 -1.03
N PHE A 320 -14.84 7.05 -2.23
CA PHE A 320 -13.99 6.98 -3.41
C PHE A 320 -13.63 8.40 -3.85
N MET A 321 -12.48 8.86 -3.39
CA MET A 321 -11.97 10.20 -3.62
C MET A 321 -11.20 10.23 -4.94
N VAL A 322 -11.80 10.84 -5.95
CA VAL A 322 -11.28 10.90 -7.32
C VAL A 322 -10.57 12.22 -7.54
N SER A 323 -9.33 12.15 -8.00
CA SER A 323 -8.51 13.30 -8.38
C SER A 323 -9.17 14.12 -9.49
N GLN A 324 -9.00 15.42 -9.47
CA GLN A 324 -9.43 16.34 -10.53
C GLN A 324 -8.21 16.95 -11.25
N GLY A 325 -7.04 16.37 -11.02
CA GLY A 325 -5.74 16.84 -11.53
C GLY A 325 -4.98 17.70 -10.50
N ALA A 326 -3.73 17.97 -10.80
CA ALA A 326 -2.78 18.60 -9.88
C ALA A 326 -3.32 19.81 -9.12
N GLY A 327 -3.24 19.76 -7.79
CA GLY A 327 -3.61 20.84 -6.87
C GLY A 327 -5.11 21.17 -6.81
N LYS A 328 -5.98 20.34 -7.41
CA LYS A 328 -7.43 20.53 -7.35
C LYS A 328 -8.04 19.65 -6.26
N PRO A 329 -9.17 20.10 -5.64
CA PRO A 329 -9.89 19.30 -4.67
C PRO A 329 -10.36 17.97 -5.26
N TYR A 330 -10.20 16.90 -4.49
CA TYR A 330 -10.77 15.58 -4.79
C TYR A 330 -12.30 15.59 -4.68
N VAL A 331 -12.96 14.71 -5.42
CA VAL A 331 -14.42 14.57 -5.43
C VAL A 331 -14.80 13.16 -5.03
N ASP A 332 -15.67 13.01 -4.02
CA ASP A 332 -16.25 11.71 -3.67
C ASP A 332 -17.23 11.25 -4.76
N LYS A 333 -16.86 10.21 -5.48
CA LYS A 333 -17.65 9.60 -6.55
C LYS A 333 -18.21 8.22 -6.22
N SER A 334 -18.10 7.76 -4.97
CA SER A 334 -18.54 6.43 -4.55
C SER A 334 -19.93 6.07 -5.07
N LYS A 335 -20.90 6.98 -4.91
CA LYS A 335 -22.29 6.74 -5.32
C LYS A 335 -22.46 6.84 -6.84
N GLU A 336 -21.79 7.81 -7.47
CA GLU A 336 -21.88 8.06 -8.91
C GLU A 336 -21.38 6.86 -9.71
N LEU A 337 -20.28 6.24 -9.23
CA LEU A 337 -19.61 5.13 -9.90
C LEU A 337 -20.13 3.73 -9.50
N GLY A 338 -21.23 3.64 -8.73
CA GLY A 338 -21.87 2.35 -8.42
C GLY A 338 -21.40 1.69 -7.11
N MET A 339 -20.58 2.34 -6.30
CA MET A 339 -20.02 1.79 -5.05
C MET A 339 -20.70 2.31 -3.77
N GLY A 340 -21.92 2.82 -3.87
CA GLY A 340 -22.67 3.43 -2.76
C GLY A 340 -23.35 2.42 -1.83
N TYR A 341 -22.65 1.40 -1.35
CA TYR A 341 -23.16 0.37 -0.45
C TYR A 341 -22.95 0.73 1.02
N VAL A 342 -23.78 0.15 1.89
CA VAL A 342 -23.69 0.30 3.35
C VAL A 342 -23.02 -0.94 3.93
N SER A 343 -21.87 -0.78 4.55
CA SER A 343 -21.09 -1.84 5.15
C SER A 343 -20.29 -1.33 6.35
N ILE A 344 -19.56 -2.22 6.99
CA ILE A 344 -18.43 -1.90 7.86
C ILE A 344 -17.23 -2.54 7.19
N SER A 345 -16.41 -1.69 6.57
CA SER A 345 -15.35 -2.12 5.65
C SER A 345 -13.98 -1.85 6.24
N TRP A 346 -13.03 -2.76 6.00
CA TRP A 346 -11.69 -2.76 6.56
C TRP A 346 -10.63 -2.78 5.47
N GLY A 347 -10.12 -3.97 5.10
CA GLY A 347 -9.15 -4.14 4.02
C GLY A 347 -9.74 -3.83 2.65
N THR A 348 -8.91 -3.33 1.75
CA THR A 348 -9.33 -3.00 0.38
C THR A 348 -8.13 -2.96 -0.56
N ASN A 349 -8.32 -3.41 -1.80
CA ASN A 349 -7.24 -3.57 -2.76
C ASN A 349 -7.74 -3.21 -4.16
N PHE A 350 -7.04 -2.27 -4.81
CA PHE A 350 -7.15 -2.10 -6.26
C PHE A 350 -6.23 -3.09 -6.97
N ALA A 351 -6.78 -3.85 -7.91
CA ALA A 351 -6.03 -4.76 -8.77
C ALA A 351 -6.81 -5.01 -10.07
N ASP A 352 -6.11 -5.35 -11.13
CA ASP A 352 -6.72 -5.80 -12.39
C ASP A 352 -6.80 -7.33 -12.34
N PHE A 353 -7.93 -7.86 -11.82
CA PHE A 353 -8.11 -9.28 -11.55
C PHE A 353 -8.54 -10.09 -12.79
N ASP A 354 -9.03 -9.45 -13.85
CA ASP A 354 -9.47 -10.12 -15.08
C ASP A 354 -8.61 -9.81 -16.31
N HIS A 355 -7.55 -9.03 -16.11
CA HIS A 355 -6.58 -8.60 -17.12
C HIS A 355 -7.20 -7.78 -18.25
N ASP A 356 -8.22 -6.99 -17.97
CA ASP A 356 -8.88 -6.15 -18.97
C ASP A 356 -8.26 -4.74 -19.10
N THR A 357 -7.26 -4.42 -18.29
CA THR A 357 -6.54 -3.17 -18.10
C THR A 357 -7.10 -2.24 -17.00
N ASP A 358 -8.39 -2.35 -16.71
CA ASP A 358 -9.07 -1.51 -15.71
C ASP A 358 -8.75 -2.03 -14.28
N LEU A 359 -8.65 -1.13 -13.30
CA LEU A 359 -8.49 -1.53 -11.91
C LEU A 359 -9.83 -1.88 -11.28
N ASP A 360 -10.00 -3.12 -10.87
CA ASP A 360 -11.09 -3.58 -10.02
C ASP A 360 -10.82 -3.25 -8.55
N LEU A 361 -11.84 -3.44 -7.70
CA LEU A 361 -11.73 -3.16 -6.28
C LEU A 361 -12.30 -4.29 -5.43
N PHE A 362 -11.48 -4.85 -4.55
CA PHE A 362 -11.93 -5.73 -3.47
C PHE A 362 -12.09 -4.97 -2.15
N VAL A 363 -13.11 -5.34 -1.34
CA VAL A 363 -13.38 -4.74 -0.02
C VAL A 363 -13.78 -5.83 0.98
N ALA A 364 -12.96 -6.04 1.99
CA ALA A 364 -13.25 -6.92 3.12
C ALA A 364 -14.23 -6.24 4.10
N ASN A 365 -15.31 -6.92 4.42
CA ASN A 365 -16.36 -6.43 5.31
C ASN A 365 -16.47 -7.28 6.58
N GLY A 366 -16.74 -6.64 7.71
CA GLY A 366 -16.95 -7.33 8.96
C GLY A 366 -17.47 -6.41 10.06
N ASP A 367 -18.50 -6.85 10.78
CA ASP A 367 -19.14 -6.02 11.81
C ASP A 367 -18.21 -5.75 13.00
N LEU A 368 -18.66 -4.82 13.82
CA LEU A 368 -17.99 -4.42 15.06
C LEU A 368 -18.32 -5.40 16.20
N ASN A 369 -17.32 -5.65 17.04
CA ASN A 369 -17.49 -6.41 18.26
C ASN A 369 -18.43 -5.68 19.25
N PRO A 370 -19.27 -6.37 20.03
CA PRO A 370 -19.49 -7.82 20.03
C PRO A 370 -20.66 -8.26 19.13
N ASN A 371 -21.24 -7.39 18.32
CA ASN A 371 -22.47 -7.70 17.57
C ASN A 371 -22.23 -8.73 16.47
N ASP A 372 -21.12 -8.58 15.72
CA ASP A 372 -20.66 -9.49 14.68
C ASP A 372 -21.82 -9.99 13.78
N VAL A 373 -22.51 -9.05 13.11
CA VAL A 373 -23.54 -9.38 12.13
C VAL A 373 -22.86 -9.78 10.81
N PRO A 374 -23.24 -10.91 10.18
CA PRO A 374 -22.64 -11.30 8.89
C PRO A 374 -22.82 -10.25 7.82
N MET A 375 -21.70 -9.86 7.19
CA MET A 375 -21.65 -8.92 6.08
C MET A 375 -20.83 -9.55 4.96
N ALA A 376 -21.38 -9.53 3.72
CA ALA A 376 -20.64 -10.02 2.57
C ALA A 376 -19.49 -9.08 2.21
N ASP A 377 -18.38 -9.66 1.80
CA ASP A 377 -17.33 -8.91 1.12
C ASP A 377 -17.85 -8.37 -0.22
N TYR A 378 -17.22 -7.32 -0.74
CA TYR A 378 -17.55 -6.76 -2.05
C TYR A 378 -16.38 -6.95 -3.02
N TYR A 379 -16.74 -7.26 -4.25
CA TYR A 379 -15.87 -7.18 -5.41
C TYR A 379 -16.55 -6.30 -6.45
N PHE A 380 -15.95 -5.18 -6.74
CA PHE A 380 -16.43 -4.24 -7.75
C PHE A 380 -15.59 -4.39 -9.02
N GLU A 381 -16.18 -5.03 -10.05
CA GLU A 381 -15.60 -5.07 -11.38
C GLU A 381 -15.74 -3.69 -12.02
N ASN A 382 -14.63 -3.14 -12.48
CA ASN A 382 -14.58 -1.90 -13.24
C ASN A 382 -14.82 -2.17 -14.72
N ASN A 383 -15.67 -1.41 -15.33
CA ASN A 383 -15.93 -1.47 -16.77
C ASN A 383 -15.84 -0.05 -17.32
N ASN A 384 -14.66 0.36 -17.79
CA ASN A 384 -14.41 1.70 -18.32
C ASN A 384 -14.87 2.82 -17.37
N GLY A 385 -14.50 2.74 -16.09
CA GLY A 385 -14.81 3.72 -15.07
C GLY A 385 -16.19 3.60 -14.42
N THR A 386 -16.90 2.49 -14.62
CA THR A 386 -18.18 2.19 -13.93
C THR A 386 -18.05 0.87 -13.20
N PHE A 387 -18.26 0.89 -11.88
CA PHE A 387 -18.12 -0.27 -11.02
C PHE A 387 -19.43 -1.03 -10.83
N THR A 388 -19.34 -2.34 -10.87
CA THR A 388 -20.49 -3.24 -10.63
C THR A 388 -20.09 -4.27 -9.58
N GLU A 389 -20.88 -4.39 -8.51
CA GLU A 389 -20.66 -5.39 -7.47
C GLU A 389 -20.94 -6.80 -8.04
N LYS A 390 -19.95 -7.71 -7.94
CA LYS A 390 -19.98 -9.06 -8.50
C LYS A 390 -19.41 -10.14 -7.58
N ALA A 391 -19.14 -9.87 -6.30
CA ALA A 391 -18.55 -10.86 -5.39
C ALA A 391 -19.26 -12.23 -5.42
N PRO A 392 -20.62 -12.31 -5.43
CA PRO A 392 -21.30 -13.62 -5.55
C PRO A 392 -21.05 -14.33 -6.88
N ALA A 393 -20.85 -13.59 -7.95
CA ALA A 393 -20.66 -14.18 -9.30
C ALA A 393 -19.25 -14.73 -9.50
N VAL A 394 -18.26 -14.14 -8.83
CA VAL A 394 -16.85 -14.52 -8.96
C VAL A 394 -16.32 -15.39 -7.82
N GLY A 395 -17.13 -15.69 -6.80
CA GLY A 395 -16.76 -16.57 -5.69
C GLY A 395 -16.13 -15.87 -4.48
N LEU A 396 -16.26 -14.54 -4.37
CA LEU A 396 -15.69 -13.72 -3.27
C LEU A 396 -16.72 -13.27 -2.24
N ASN A 397 -17.92 -13.82 -2.22
CA ASN A 397 -18.96 -13.43 -1.27
C ASN A 397 -18.80 -14.10 0.10
N ASP A 398 -17.68 -13.93 0.76
CA ASP A 398 -17.49 -14.35 2.15
C ASP A 398 -18.38 -13.55 3.09
N TYR A 399 -18.79 -14.20 4.17
CA TYR A 399 -19.59 -13.61 5.26
C TYR A 399 -18.87 -13.73 6.60
N GLY A 400 -17.59 -14.01 6.59
CA GLY A 400 -16.73 -13.96 7.77
C GLY A 400 -16.64 -12.54 8.34
N VAL A 401 -15.91 -12.37 9.42
CA VAL A 401 -15.64 -11.04 9.98
C VAL A 401 -14.34 -10.53 9.38
N GLY A 402 -14.43 -10.02 8.14
CA GLY A 402 -13.28 -9.56 7.36
C GLY A 402 -12.52 -8.41 8.04
N ARG A 403 -11.20 -8.42 7.91
CA ARG A 403 -10.27 -7.40 8.42
C ARG A 403 -9.27 -7.03 7.33
N GLY A 404 -7.99 -7.35 7.44
CA GLY A 404 -6.98 -7.09 6.43
C GLY A 404 -7.19 -7.92 5.16
N SER A 405 -6.74 -7.40 4.04
CA SER A 405 -6.68 -8.14 2.77
C SER A 405 -5.44 -7.76 1.99
N VAL A 406 -4.87 -8.71 1.25
CA VAL A 406 -3.72 -8.51 0.36
C VAL A 406 -3.91 -9.26 -0.94
N ALA A 407 -3.47 -8.62 -2.04
CA ALA A 407 -3.48 -9.18 -3.38
C ALA A 407 -2.04 -9.50 -3.82
N PHE A 408 -1.83 -10.69 -4.41
CA PHE A 408 -0.53 -11.17 -4.89
C PHE A 408 -0.72 -12.34 -5.85
N ASP A 409 0.29 -12.69 -6.62
CA ASP A 409 0.27 -13.84 -7.53
C ASP A 409 1.04 -14.99 -6.88
N MET A 410 0.31 -15.89 -6.19
CA MET A 410 0.90 -16.90 -5.30
C MET A 410 1.60 -18.06 -6.02
N ASP A 411 1.26 -18.35 -7.28
CA ASP A 411 1.82 -19.49 -8.03
C ASP A 411 2.54 -19.07 -9.31
N ASN A 412 2.71 -17.75 -9.50
CA ASN A 412 3.40 -17.11 -10.63
C ASN A 412 2.78 -17.43 -12.00
N ASP A 413 1.45 -17.64 -12.04
CA ASP A 413 0.72 -17.86 -13.30
C ASP A 413 0.30 -16.55 -13.98
N GLY A 414 0.37 -15.44 -13.25
CA GLY A 414 0.07 -14.09 -13.70
C GLY A 414 -1.28 -13.58 -13.26
N ASP A 415 -2.17 -14.42 -12.75
CA ASP A 415 -3.45 -14.02 -12.19
C ASP A 415 -3.24 -13.57 -10.72
N LEU A 416 -3.84 -12.46 -10.33
CA LEU A 416 -3.74 -12.01 -8.94
C LEU A 416 -4.73 -12.75 -8.05
N ASP A 417 -4.20 -13.33 -7.00
CA ASP A 417 -4.91 -14.02 -5.93
C ASP A 417 -5.22 -13.07 -4.77
N LEU A 418 -6.02 -13.54 -3.80
CA LEU A 418 -6.46 -12.73 -2.68
C LEU A 418 -6.39 -13.49 -1.35
N LEU A 419 -5.73 -12.93 -0.35
CA LEU A 419 -5.84 -13.36 1.03
C LEU A 419 -6.73 -12.37 1.79
N VAL A 420 -7.69 -12.92 2.57
CA VAL A 420 -8.56 -12.14 3.47
C VAL A 420 -8.38 -12.65 4.89
N VAL A 421 -7.89 -11.79 5.77
CA VAL A 421 -7.75 -12.12 7.19
C VAL A 421 -9.11 -11.94 7.86
N ASN A 422 -9.68 -13.04 8.35
CA ASN A 422 -10.92 -13.00 9.10
C ASN A 422 -10.66 -13.10 10.61
N GLN A 423 -11.44 -12.34 11.36
CA GLN A 423 -11.44 -12.33 12.80
C GLN A 423 -12.34 -13.44 13.35
N LYS A 424 -11.93 -14.07 14.45
CA LYS A 424 -12.81 -14.93 15.23
C LYS A 424 -13.95 -14.11 15.84
N PRO A 425 -15.21 -14.45 15.58
CA PRO A 425 -16.34 -13.78 16.20
C PRO A 425 -16.32 -13.89 17.72
N VAL A 426 -16.71 -12.82 18.40
CA VAL A 426 -16.74 -12.77 19.88
C VAL A 426 -17.94 -13.54 20.43
N LEU A 427 -19.06 -13.54 19.71
CA LEU A 427 -20.30 -14.25 20.05
C LEU A 427 -20.55 -15.42 19.08
N ASN A 428 -21.68 -16.12 19.28
CA ASN A 428 -22.13 -17.15 18.35
C ASN A 428 -22.38 -16.54 16.96
N TYR A 429 -21.67 -17.04 15.97
CA TYR A 429 -21.72 -16.57 14.62
C TYR A 429 -22.23 -17.66 13.67
N PRO A 430 -23.11 -17.37 12.71
CA PRO A 430 -23.82 -18.40 11.96
C PRO A 430 -22.99 -19.03 10.83
N VAL A 431 -21.84 -18.45 10.50
CA VAL A 431 -20.95 -18.92 9.42
C VAL A 431 -19.51 -19.05 9.93
N PRO A 432 -18.67 -19.90 9.32
CA PRO A 432 -17.23 -19.92 9.62
C PRO A 432 -16.60 -18.53 9.40
N SER A 433 -15.64 -18.19 10.23
CA SER A 433 -14.87 -16.95 10.10
C SER A 433 -13.40 -17.24 10.42
N GLU A 434 -12.69 -17.68 9.41
CA GLU A 434 -11.25 -17.98 9.41
C GLU A 434 -10.60 -17.24 8.24
N THR A 435 -9.30 -17.06 8.27
CA THR A 435 -8.55 -16.46 7.16
C THR A 435 -8.77 -17.27 5.89
N HIS A 436 -9.09 -16.62 4.79
CA HIS A 436 -9.34 -17.26 3.50
C HIS A 436 -8.26 -16.89 2.48
N LEU A 437 -7.80 -17.91 1.74
CA LEU A 437 -6.98 -17.74 0.54
C LEU A 437 -7.83 -18.11 -0.67
N TYR A 438 -7.97 -17.16 -1.58
CA TYR A 438 -8.70 -17.32 -2.84
C TYR A 438 -7.72 -17.32 -3.99
N ARG A 439 -7.70 -18.42 -4.77
CA ARG A 439 -6.99 -18.49 -6.03
C ARG A 439 -7.89 -18.01 -7.15
N ASN A 440 -7.35 -17.15 -8.00
CA ASN A 440 -8.00 -16.73 -9.23
C ASN A 440 -7.54 -17.61 -10.40
N ASP A 441 -8.49 -18.26 -11.08
CA ASP A 441 -8.22 -19.11 -12.25
C ASP A 441 -8.91 -18.53 -13.51
N GLY A 442 -9.35 -17.25 -13.49
CA GLY A 442 -10.31 -16.73 -14.45
C GLY A 442 -9.83 -15.64 -15.39
N ALA A 443 -8.69 -15.04 -15.19
CA ALA A 443 -8.17 -13.99 -16.05
C ALA A 443 -7.79 -14.53 -17.44
N ASN A 444 -8.16 -13.80 -18.50
CA ASN A 444 -7.94 -14.24 -19.88
C ASN A 444 -7.15 -13.24 -20.74
N GLY A 445 -6.70 -12.14 -20.17
CA GLY A 445 -5.85 -11.16 -20.83
C GLY A 445 -4.37 -11.53 -20.76
N ASN A 446 -3.54 -10.81 -21.50
CA ASN A 446 -2.11 -10.82 -21.27
C ASN A 446 -1.77 -9.95 -20.05
N TRP A 447 -0.60 -10.16 -19.47
CA TRP A 447 -0.14 -9.47 -18.28
C TRP A 447 1.34 -9.12 -18.33
N LEU A 448 1.79 -8.25 -17.41
CA LEU A 448 3.19 -7.96 -17.14
C LEU A 448 3.38 -7.75 -15.64
N LYS A 449 4.37 -8.42 -15.05
CA LYS A 449 4.84 -8.17 -13.68
C LYS A 449 6.18 -7.46 -13.74
N VAL A 450 6.35 -6.40 -12.93
CA VAL A 450 7.58 -5.62 -12.83
C VAL A 450 8.12 -5.68 -11.41
N VAL A 451 9.28 -6.30 -11.26
CA VAL A 451 10.05 -6.36 -10.01
C VAL A 451 11.10 -5.25 -10.05
N LEU A 452 11.15 -4.44 -9.02
CA LEU A 452 12.16 -3.39 -8.88
C LEU A 452 13.32 -3.86 -8.00
N LYS A 453 14.54 -3.44 -8.36
CA LYS A 453 15.74 -3.60 -7.52
C LYS A 453 16.47 -2.27 -7.45
N GLY A 454 16.25 -1.54 -6.37
CA GLY A 454 16.93 -0.28 -6.08
C GLY A 454 18.39 -0.50 -5.71
N THR A 455 19.19 0.51 -5.94
CA THR A 455 20.61 0.59 -5.53
C THR A 455 20.87 1.84 -4.70
N ASP A 456 20.49 3.00 -5.21
CA ASP A 456 20.45 4.26 -4.47
C ASP A 456 19.07 4.41 -3.77
N ALA A 457 17.97 4.07 -4.44
CA ALA A 457 16.63 3.99 -3.89
C ALA A 457 16.42 2.75 -2.98
N ASP A 458 15.21 2.59 -2.40
CA ASP A 458 14.82 1.39 -1.65
C ASP A 458 15.06 0.10 -2.45
N THR A 459 15.54 -0.95 -1.80
CA THR A 459 15.95 -2.20 -2.45
C THR A 459 14.83 -2.86 -3.25
N HIS A 460 13.60 -2.81 -2.76
CA HIS A 460 12.40 -3.38 -3.42
C HIS A 460 11.57 -2.31 -4.14
N GLY A 461 12.05 -1.07 -4.16
CA GLY A 461 11.43 0.05 -4.85
C GLY A 461 10.19 0.62 -4.16
N ILE A 462 10.00 0.39 -2.84
CA ILE A 462 8.86 0.95 -2.09
C ILE A 462 8.77 2.46 -2.32
N GLY A 463 7.56 2.94 -2.65
CA GLY A 463 7.30 4.33 -2.98
C GLY A 463 7.67 4.74 -4.41
N SER A 464 8.30 3.86 -5.19
CA SER A 464 8.57 4.13 -6.61
C SER A 464 7.32 3.95 -7.45
N ARG A 465 7.25 4.67 -8.56
CA ARG A 465 6.15 4.61 -9.54
C ARG A 465 6.57 3.84 -10.77
N VAL A 466 5.77 2.86 -11.15
CA VAL A 466 5.89 2.12 -12.41
C VAL A 466 4.76 2.55 -13.35
N GLU A 467 5.12 3.08 -14.50
CA GLU A 467 4.19 3.44 -15.56
C GLU A 467 4.41 2.53 -16.76
N ILE A 468 3.36 2.00 -17.35
CA ILE A 468 3.44 1.30 -18.64
C ILE A 468 2.59 1.99 -19.70
N VAL A 469 3.04 1.92 -20.93
CA VAL A 469 2.30 2.44 -22.09
C VAL A 469 2.00 1.30 -23.05
N VAL A 470 0.72 1.15 -23.37
CA VAL A 470 0.22 0.18 -24.36
C VAL A 470 -0.70 0.92 -25.32
N GLY A 471 -0.21 1.16 -26.54
CA GLY A 471 -0.92 1.98 -27.53
C GLY A 471 -1.15 3.40 -27.05
N LYS A 472 -2.37 3.71 -26.59
CA LYS A 472 -2.75 5.02 -26.04
C LYS A 472 -3.03 5.00 -24.55
N ILE A 473 -3.06 3.82 -23.96
CA ILE A 473 -3.35 3.64 -22.53
C ILE A 473 -2.04 3.78 -21.78
N LYS A 474 -2.08 4.56 -20.70
CA LYS A 474 -0.99 4.70 -19.74
C LYS A 474 -1.53 4.21 -18.40
N MET A 475 -0.93 3.20 -17.85
CA MET A 475 -1.28 2.62 -16.54
C MET A 475 -0.19 2.92 -15.53
N ILE A 476 -0.58 3.19 -14.29
CA ILE A 476 0.33 3.55 -13.19
C ILE A 476 0.12 2.59 -12.02
N ARG A 477 1.23 2.18 -11.38
CA ARG A 477 1.25 1.53 -10.07
C ARG A 477 2.30 2.19 -9.20
N GLU A 478 1.96 2.51 -7.97
CA GLU A 478 2.96 2.78 -6.91
C GLU A 478 3.31 1.48 -6.21
N ILE A 479 4.56 1.33 -5.81
CA ILE A 479 5.00 0.16 -5.04
C ILE A 479 4.60 0.36 -3.58
N ASP A 480 3.74 -0.53 -3.09
CA ASP A 480 3.08 -0.43 -1.79
C ASP A 480 4.04 -0.71 -0.63
N GLY A 481 4.06 0.19 0.34
CA GLY A 481 4.77 0.04 1.61
C GLY A 481 3.84 -0.25 2.80
N GLY A 482 2.53 -0.48 2.53
CA GLY A 482 1.49 -0.72 3.52
C GLY A 482 0.33 0.28 3.38
N SER A 483 -0.75 -0.10 2.66
CA SER A 483 -1.86 0.80 2.33
C SER A 483 -3.22 0.28 2.76
N SER A 484 -3.48 -1.02 2.67
CA SER A 484 -4.72 -1.67 3.07
C SER A 484 -4.94 -1.57 4.60
N HIS A 485 -5.92 -2.25 5.15
CA HIS A 485 -6.09 -2.26 6.60
C HIS A 485 -5.01 -3.09 7.28
N LEU A 486 -4.05 -2.40 7.96
CA LEU A 486 -2.96 -2.98 8.75
C LEU A 486 -2.09 -3.97 7.97
N SER A 487 -2.08 -3.88 6.64
CA SER A 487 -1.53 -4.89 5.74
C SER A 487 -0.69 -4.25 4.64
N GLN A 488 0.19 -5.04 4.04
CA GLN A 488 1.00 -4.68 2.89
C GLN A 488 0.82 -5.70 1.77
N ASN A 489 0.47 -5.21 0.58
CA ASN A 489 0.40 -5.99 -0.65
C ASN A 489 1.78 -6.38 -1.18
N SER A 490 1.78 -7.17 -2.24
CA SER A 490 3.00 -7.45 -3.03
C SER A 490 3.70 -6.15 -3.46
N THR A 491 5.03 -6.13 -3.38
CA THR A 491 5.86 -5.06 -3.95
C THR A 491 6.11 -5.24 -5.45
N ILE A 492 5.50 -6.24 -6.08
CA ILE A 492 5.58 -6.49 -7.51
C ILE A 492 4.46 -5.73 -8.23
N ALA A 493 4.82 -4.77 -9.09
CA ALA A 493 3.81 -4.07 -9.88
C ALA A 493 3.20 -4.99 -10.93
N HIS A 494 1.90 -5.22 -10.85
CA HIS A 494 1.13 -6.06 -11.76
C HIS A 494 0.26 -5.22 -12.70
N PHE A 495 0.22 -5.62 -13.98
CA PHE A 495 -0.58 -4.97 -15.01
C PHE A 495 -1.26 -6.03 -15.88
N GLY A 496 -2.59 -6.04 -15.92
CA GLY A 496 -3.32 -6.67 -16.99
C GLY A 496 -3.19 -5.84 -18.27
N LEU A 497 -3.16 -6.49 -19.42
CA LEU A 497 -2.84 -5.87 -20.70
C LEU A 497 -3.92 -6.13 -21.77
N GLY A 498 -5.00 -6.82 -21.39
CA GLY A 498 -6.02 -7.26 -22.33
C GLY A 498 -5.42 -8.06 -23.49
N PRO A 499 -5.79 -7.76 -24.72
CA PRO A 499 -5.29 -8.46 -25.91
C PRO A 499 -3.91 -7.97 -26.41
N ALA A 500 -3.28 -7.01 -25.73
CA ALA A 500 -2.00 -6.47 -26.18
C ALA A 500 -0.90 -7.54 -26.16
N THR A 501 -0.07 -7.58 -27.19
CA THR A 501 1.03 -8.56 -27.36
C THR A 501 2.40 -7.96 -27.08
N THR A 502 2.47 -6.67 -26.78
CA THR A 502 3.73 -5.95 -26.50
C THR A 502 3.39 -4.72 -25.65
N VAL A 503 4.24 -4.41 -24.70
CA VAL A 503 4.23 -3.15 -23.96
C VAL A 503 5.19 -2.19 -24.64
N ASP A 504 4.70 -1.02 -25.08
CA ASP A 504 5.50 -0.05 -25.82
C ASP A 504 6.64 0.54 -24.98
N SER A 505 6.34 0.87 -23.72
CA SER A 505 7.35 1.31 -22.75
C SER A 505 6.95 0.98 -21.31
N VAL A 506 7.97 0.73 -20.49
CA VAL A 506 7.91 0.68 -19.03
C VAL A 506 8.79 1.80 -18.52
N ILE A 507 8.22 2.68 -17.70
CA ILE A 507 8.90 3.84 -17.13
C ILE A 507 8.87 3.65 -15.62
N VAL A 508 10.04 3.58 -15.00
CA VAL A 508 10.19 3.57 -13.54
C VAL A 508 10.64 4.94 -13.11
N THR A 509 9.88 5.56 -12.22
CA THR A 509 10.31 6.75 -11.50
C THR A 509 10.58 6.34 -10.06
N TRP A 510 11.85 6.28 -9.70
CA TRP A 510 12.32 5.97 -8.35
C TRP A 510 12.00 7.12 -7.40
N THR A 511 11.86 6.85 -6.12
CA THR A 511 11.74 7.89 -5.09
C THR A 511 12.84 8.94 -5.25
N GLY A 512 12.47 10.23 -5.20
CA GLY A 512 13.39 11.32 -5.53
C GLY A 512 13.49 11.66 -7.02
N GLY A 513 12.66 11.06 -7.90
CA GLY A 513 12.39 11.52 -9.26
C GLY A 513 13.31 11.00 -10.36
N LYS A 514 14.24 10.10 -10.05
CA LYS A 514 15.12 9.48 -11.08
C LYS A 514 14.32 8.53 -11.96
N LYS A 515 14.46 8.66 -13.29
CA LYS A 515 13.69 7.88 -14.27
C LYS A 515 14.54 6.90 -15.07
N GLN A 516 13.99 5.71 -15.30
CA GLN A 516 14.49 4.71 -16.24
C GLN A 516 13.38 4.29 -17.19
N ILE A 517 13.73 4.06 -18.45
CA ILE A 517 12.78 3.70 -19.50
C ILE A 517 13.26 2.44 -20.20
N MET A 518 12.39 1.45 -20.31
CA MET A 518 12.55 0.29 -21.16
C MET A 518 11.48 0.32 -22.26
N THR A 519 11.80 -0.13 -23.46
CA THR A 519 10.85 -0.16 -24.59
C THR A 519 10.66 -1.56 -25.12
N ASN A 520 9.51 -1.79 -25.80
CA ASN A 520 9.20 -3.04 -26.48
C ASN A 520 9.32 -4.28 -25.56
N GLN A 521 8.65 -4.26 -24.41
CA GLN A 521 8.69 -5.37 -23.47
C GLN A 521 7.69 -6.45 -23.88
N PRO A 522 8.06 -7.75 -23.73
CA PRO A 522 7.15 -8.86 -23.98
C PRO A 522 6.07 -8.93 -22.90
N VAL A 523 4.92 -9.50 -23.24
CA VAL A 523 3.82 -9.81 -22.32
C VAL A 523 3.99 -11.20 -21.69
N ASN A 524 3.16 -11.51 -20.67
CA ASN A 524 3.12 -12.78 -19.92
C ASN A 524 4.50 -13.14 -19.35
N LYS A 525 5.11 -12.16 -18.70
CA LYS A 525 6.44 -12.30 -18.09
C LYS A 525 6.61 -11.44 -16.85
N VAL A 526 7.49 -11.89 -16.00
CA VAL A 526 8.11 -11.09 -14.95
C VAL A 526 9.37 -10.43 -15.54
N ILE A 527 9.48 -9.12 -15.42
CA ILE A 527 10.72 -8.40 -15.76
C ILE A 527 11.29 -7.77 -14.49
N THR A 528 12.60 -7.83 -14.34
CA THR A 528 13.30 -7.17 -13.24
C THR A 528 14.00 -5.92 -13.76
N ILE A 529 13.73 -4.78 -13.14
CA ILE A 529 14.37 -3.50 -13.46
C ILE A 529 15.30 -3.14 -12.31
N ILE A 530 16.60 -3.19 -12.60
CA ILE A 530 17.63 -2.81 -11.63
C ILE A 530 17.90 -1.32 -11.80
N GLU A 531 17.88 -0.58 -10.72
CA GLU A 531 18.22 0.85 -10.76
C GLU A 531 19.64 1.06 -11.25
N VAL A 532 19.80 1.92 -12.26
CA VAL A 532 21.14 2.37 -12.69
C VAL A 532 21.67 3.36 -11.66
N PRO A 533 22.75 3.08 -10.93
CA PRO A 533 23.26 3.99 -9.92
C PRO A 533 23.48 5.40 -10.46
N GLY A 534 23.15 6.43 -9.69
CA GLY A 534 23.49 7.81 -10.02
C GLY A 534 25.01 7.97 -10.07
N GLU A 535 25.52 8.84 -10.97
CA GLU A 535 26.90 9.28 -10.83
C GLU A 535 27.01 9.95 -9.45
N LYS A 536 27.76 9.35 -8.52
CA LYS A 536 28.02 9.98 -7.23
C LYS A 536 28.72 11.31 -7.50
N GLU A 537 27.94 12.40 -7.51
CA GLU A 537 28.51 13.73 -7.56
C GLU A 537 29.53 13.85 -6.43
N ASN A 538 30.76 14.05 -6.80
CA ASN A 538 31.86 14.18 -5.83
C ASN A 538 31.70 15.56 -5.15
N LYS A 539 30.70 15.67 -4.22
CA LYS A 539 30.40 16.91 -3.48
C LYS A 539 31.66 17.51 -2.88
N LYS A 540 32.66 16.68 -2.54
CA LYS A 540 34.01 17.15 -2.13
C LYS A 540 34.79 17.83 -3.26
N ALA A 541 34.61 17.41 -4.53
CA ALA A 541 35.25 18.03 -5.65
C ALA A 541 34.57 19.37 -6.01
N ILE A 542 33.25 19.45 -5.96
CA ILE A 542 32.51 20.69 -6.21
C ILE A 542 32.80 21.73 -5.13
N VAL A 543 32.80 21.36 -3.84
CA VAL A 543 33.19 22.25 -2.73
C VAL A 543 34.65 22.71 -2.91
N GLY A 544 35.55 21.83 -3.33
CA GLY A 544 36.94 22.15 -3.61
C GLY A 544 37.08 23.13 -4.78
N VAL A 545 36.31 22.97 -5.86
CA VAL A 545 36.32 23.87 -7.02
C VAL A 545 35.74 25.25 -6.68
N VAL A 546 34.62 25.29 -5.93
CA VAL A 546 34.00 26.55 -5.48
C VAL A 546 34.89 27.31 -4.51
N LEU A 547 35.53 26.65 -3.54
CA LEU A 547 36.50 27.25 -2.64
C LEU A 547 37.75 27.73 -3.38
N GLY A 548 38.25 26.95 -4.35
CA GLY A 548 39.35 27.35 -5.20
C GLY A 548 39.05 28.58 -6.03
N ALA A 549 37.84 28.65 -6.65
CA ALA A 549 37.38 29.81 -7.41
C ALA A 549 37.21 31.06 -6.52
N MET A 550 36.66 30.93 -5.31
CA MET A 550 36.57 32.05 -4.36
C MET A 550 37.94 32.56 -3.90
N LEU A 551 38.87 31.65 -3.59
CA LEU A 551 40.25 32.03 -3.24
C LEU A 551 40.96 32.77 -4.41
N MET A 552 40.81 32.29 -5.64
CA MET A 552 41.34 32.94 -6.82
C MET A 552 40.75 34.34 -7.04
N ALA A 553 39.43 34.50 -6.85
CA ALA A 553 38.76 35.80 -6.93
C ALA A 553 39.30 36.78 -5.86
N ILE A 554 39.49 36.33 -4.63
CA ILE A 554 40.06 37.15 -3.53
C ILE A 554 41.49 37.57 -3.86
N VAL A 555 42.32 36.68 -4.40
CA VAL A 555 43.70 36.98 -4.80
C VAL A 555 43.72 38.02 -5.95
N LEU A 556 42.85 37.86 -6.93
CA LEU A 556 42.71 38.82 -8.05
C LEU A 556 42.27 40.21 -7.58
N VAL A 557 41.27 40.27 -6.70
CA VAL A 557 40.82 41.55 -6.12
C VAL A 557 41.93 42.24 -5.33
N ARG A 558 42.70 41.50 -4.51
CA ARG A 558 43.87 42.05 -3.81
C ARG A 558 44.99 42.49 -4.75
N TYR A 559 45.24 41.75 -5.83
CA TYR A 559 46.24 42.11 -6.85
C TYR A 559 45.85 43.43 -7.52
N PHE A 560 44.62 43.57 -7.97
CA PHE A 560 44.15 44.80 -8.63
C PHE A 560 44.08 45.99 -7.65
N ALA A 561 43.71 45.79 -6.41
CA ALA A 561 43.70 46.84 -5.37
C ALA A 561 45.11 47.36 -5.08
N THR A 562 46.13 46.49 -4.99
CA THR A 562 47.52 46.85 -4.77
C THR A 562 48.12 47.56 -5.98
N ARG A 563 47.77 47.14 -7.22
CA ARG A 563 48.19 47.78 -8.44
C ARG A 563 47.61 49.20 -8.60
N ARG A 564 46.35 49.39 -8.19
CA ARG A 564 45.66 50.70 -8.19
C ARG A 564 46.29 51.68 -7.21
N LYS A 565 46.74 51.22 -6.05
CA LYS A 565 47.51 52.07 -5.08
C LYS A 565 48.88 52.47 -5.58
N ARG A 566 49.59 51.59 -6.32
CA ARG A 566 50.89 51.94 -6.91
C ARG A 566 50.80 52.97 -8.03
N ASN A 567 49.73 52.98 -8.79
CA ASN A 567 49.54 53.98 -9.87
C ASN A 567 48.99 55.33 -9.39
N GLN A 568 48.63 55.47 -8.10
CA GLN A 568 48.21 56.74 -7.48
C GLN A 568 49.34 57.42 -6.71
N SER A 569 50.50 56.76 -6.56
CA SER A 569 51.68 57.26 -5.86
C SER A 569 52.88 57.47 -6.79
N ALA A 570 52.71 57.43 -8.09
CA ALA A 570 53.61 57.88 -9.14
C ALA A 570 52.96 59.08 -9.89
#